data_39dbb055bc551b649d5fa4b22e7960e2
#
_entry.id   39dbb055bc551b649d5fa4b22e7960e2
#
_cell.length_a   1.000
_cell.length_b   1.000
_cell.length_c   1.000
_cell.angle_alpha   90.00
_cell.angle_beta   90.00
_cell.angle_gamma   90.00
#
_symmetry.space_group_name_H-M   'P 1'
#
loop_
_entity.id
_entity.type
_entity.pdbx_description
1 polymer ?
#
loop_
_entity_poly.entity_id
_entity_poly.type
_entity_poly.pdbx_seq_one_letter_code
_entity_poly.pdbx_strand_id
1 'polypeptide(L)'
;MRGDIRPLPSGKHPTPPGGTAVRRLAAITAGDIAGYSRLMGLDEEGTVARLKRIQRELIEPTIAEHHGRMIKTTGDGFLAIFDSPVEAVRCAIVIQQSMVGRNASLPRQHWIVYRIGVNLGDVIVEPTDVYGDGVNIAVRLEGIAAPGEVYISGGVYEQIKNKLVCGYQSLGDRQVKNITDPVRVYRVLPDPAAIVSVRHRREVALIIVLSAALLAIAIGALWYFVKQQGIRTALKTPAAVQTPKVASPPAPVETSPTARPAPVVAPQSSARPVTEPEMTAIPGGSFAMGSNDDASEKPTHQVSVKAFAVSKFPITVREWNECVAAKQCADLASGTPDMPVTNVSWADAKQFVTWLAQATHKNYRLPSEAEWEYAARGGTQTKFWWGDQFRSGMASCKNCSDGSTGAQLVKVGSFEPNRFGLYDMGGTVDQWVEDCWHKNYQGAPTDGSEWFDGDCASHVIRSGSYMNDASYVRPANRDHYDTGVRYPTHGFRVALSP
;
A
#
# COMPACT_ATOMS: atom_id res chain seq x y z
N MET A 1 63.71 25.81 38.92
CA MET A 1 63.73 26.58 37.66
C MET A 1 62.38 26.35 36.93
N ARG A 2 61.52 27.33 37.01
CA ARG A 2 60.23 27.32 36.28
C ARG A 2 60.46 28.02 34.94
N GLY A 3 60.22 27.31 33.84
CA GLY A 3 60.30 27.84 32.47
C GLY A 3 58.98 28.43 32.03
N ASP A 4 58.91 29.73 31.77
CA ASP A 4 57.78 30.46 31.21
C ASP A 4 57.54 30.05 29.76
N ILE A 5 56.34 29.52 29.49
CA ILE A 5 55.80 29.29 28.13
C ILE A 5 55.05 30.57 27.74
N ARG A 6 55.64 31.34 26.82
CA ARG A 6 54.95 32.46 26.15
C ARG A 6 53.96 31.95 25.12
N PRO A 7 52.72 32.48 25.05
CA PRO A 7 51.80 32.16 23.99
C PRO A 7 52.20 32.84 22.68
N LEU A 8 52.10 32.07 21.58
CA LEU A 8 52.29 32.54 20.22
C LEU A 8 51.17 33.49 19.79
N PRO A 9 51.44 34.53 18.97
CA PRO A 9 50.42 35.45 18.51
C PRO A 9 49.41 34.78 17.57
N SER A 10 48.12 35.00 17.79
CA SER A 10 47.01 34.58 16.95
C SER A 10 47.10 35.25 15.58
N GLY A 11 47.60 34.51 14.58
CA GLY A 11 47.53 34.89 13.19
C GLY A 11 46.05 34.85 12.74
N LYS A 12 45.52 36.00 12.33
CA LYS A 12 44.28 36.08 11.60
C LYS A 12 44.45 35.34 10.27
N HIS A 13 43.84 34.14 10.15
CA HIS A 13 43.68 33.53 8.85
C HIS A 13 42.61 34.32 8.08
N PRO A 14 42.83 34.66 6.81
CA PRO A 14 41.79 35.26 5.98
C PRO A 14 40.66 34.23 5.75
N THR A 15 39.43 34.61 6.03
CA THR A 15 38.23 33.87 5.74
C THR A 15 38.10 33.74 4.22
N PRO A 16 38.00 32.53 3.62
CA PRO A 16 37.72 32.40 2.20
C PRO A 16 36.26 32.78 1.94
N PRO A 17 35.97 33.50 0.84
CA PRO A 17 34.60 33.75 0.41
C PRO A 17 34.08 32.48 -0.28
N GLY A 18 33.07 31.84 0.31
CA GLY A 18 32.38 30.70 -0.26
C GLY A 18 31.99 29.69 0.83
N GLY A 19 30.71 29.32 0.87
CA GLY A 19 30.20 28.37 1.82
C GLY A 19 31.06 27.10 1.90
N THR A 20 31.47 26.74 3.08
CA THR A 20 32.35 25.59 3.33
C THR A 20 31.68 24.30 2.90
N ALA A 21 32.28 23.61 1.92
CA ALA A 21 31.94 22.26 1.55
C ALA A 21 32.06 21.32 2.78
N VAL A 22 31.01 20.67 3.17
CA VAL A 22 30.99 19.77 4.34
C VAL A 22 30.89 18.32 3.87
N ARG A 23 31.90 17.52 4.26
CA ARG A 23 31.83 16.06 4.04
C ARG A 23 31.01 15.41 5.14
N ARG A 24 30.03 14.60 4.75
CA ARG A 24 29.19 13.86 5.70
C ARG A 24 28.61 12.58 5.08
N LEU A 25 28.26 11.63 5.93
CA LEU A 25 27.44 10.48 5.53
C LEU A 25 25.99 10.93 5.33
N ALA A 26 25.40 10.62 4.20
CA ALA A 26 24.01 10.94 3.91
C ALA A 26 23.35 9.83 3.07
N ALA A 27 22.04 9.71 3.17
CA ALA A 27 21.24 8.95 2.22
C ALA A 27 20.92 9.84 1.02
N ILE A 28 21.25 9.35 -0.16
CA ILE A 28 21.06 10.06 -1.43
C ILE A 28 19.93 9.38 -2.19
N THR A 29 18.95 10.15 -2.63
CA THR A 29 17.84 9.68 -3.46
C THR A 29 17.92 10.35 -4.82
N ALA A 30 18.05 9.54 -5.86
CA ALA A 30 17.96 9.96 -7.24
C ALA A 30 16.66 9.41 -7.86
N GLY A 31 15.92 10.22 -8.57
CA GLY A 31 14.73 9.83 -9.29
C GLY A 31 14.72 10.37 -10.70
N ASP A 32 14.26 9.56 -11.66
CA ASP A 32 14.17 9.88 -13.08
C ASP A 32 12.90 9.31 -13.70
N ILE A 33 12.41 9.90 -14.79
CA ILE A 33 11.18 9.50 -15.45
C ILE A 33 11.46 8.45 -16.52
N ALA A 34 10.83 7.32 -16.37
CA ALA A 34 10.92 6.25 -17.38
C ALA A 34 10.27 6.67 -18.71
N GLY A 35 11.07 6.68 -19.76
CA GLY A 35 10.59 7.00 -21.12
C GLY A 35 10.26 8.47 -21.35
N TYR A 36 10.98 9.38 -20.71
CA TYR A 36 10.81 10.83 -20.86
C TYR A 36 10.78 11.29 -22.33
N SER A 37 11.74 10.88 -23.16
CA SER A 37 11.78 11.24 -24.58
C SER A 37 10.50 10.83 -25.34
N ARG A 38 9.88 9.70 -24.98
CA ARG A 38 8.60 9.27 -25.56
C ARG A 38 7.46 10.22 -25.15
N LEU A 39 7.41 10.61 -23.89
CA LEU A 39 6.40 11.56 -23.38
C LEU A 39 6.52 12.92 -24.05
N MET A 40 7.76 13.41 -24.24
CA MET A 40 8.04 14.65 -24.96
C MET A 40 7.62 14.58 -26.43
N GLY A 41 7.84 13.43 -27.07
CA GLY A 41 7.41 13.20 -28.46
C GLY A 41 5.89 13.11 -28.65
N LEU A 42 5.13 12.83 -27.59
CA LEU A 42 3.66 12.78 -27.64
C LEU A 42 3.00 14.16 -27.39
N ASP A 43 3.52 14.89 -26.41
CA ASP A 43 2.98 16.18 -25.97
C ASP A 43 4.06 16.90 -25.14
N GLU A 44 4.87 17.71 -25.80
CA GLU A 44 6.01 18.38 -25.18
C GLU A 44 5.56 19.39 -24.12
N GLU A 45 4.71 20.35 -24.51
CA GLU A 45 4.26 21.43 -23.60
C GLU A 45 3.45 20.90 -22.43
N GLY A 46 2.50 20.00 -22.68
CA GLY A 46 1.69 19.38 -21.64
C GLY A 46 2.51 18.48 -20.72
N THR A 47 3.53 17.79 -21.24
CA THR A 47 4.43 16.98 -20.41
C THR A 47 5.26 17.89 -19.50
N VAL A 48 5.89 18.95 -20.01
CA VAL A 48 6.66 19.91 -19.21
C VAL A 48 5.78 20.57 -18.14
N ALA A 49 4.56 20.98 -18.49
CA ALA A 49 3.64 21.60 -17.54
C ALA A 49 3.26 20.63 -16.41
N ARG A 50 2.97 19.36 -16.74
CA ARG A 50 2.69 18.31 -15.74
C ARG A 50 3.87 18.03 -14.85
N LEU A 51 5.08 17.95 -15.39
CA LEU A 51 6.29 17.73 -14.63
C LEU A 51 6.54 18.84 -13.62
N LYS A 52 6.48 20.09 -14.03
CA LYS A 52 6.62 21.24 -13.13
C LYS A 52 5.57 21.22 -12.02
N ARG A 53 4.35 20.79 -12.33
CA ARG A 53 3.29 20.64 -11.34
C ARG A 53 3.59 19.51 -10.36
N ILE A 54 3.97 18.33 -10.84
CA ILE A 54 4.36 17.18 -9.99
C ILE A 54 5.54 17.54 -9.10
N GLN A 55 6.53 18.22 -9.65
CA GLN A 55 7.71 18.70 -8.92
C GLN A 55 7.29 19.55 -7.72
N ARG A 56 6.47 20.56 -7.95
CA ARG A 56 6.04 21.55 -6.95
C ARG A 56 5.01 20.98 -5.96
N GLU A 57 4.08 20.15 -6.44
CA GLU A 57 2.93 19.68 -5.64
C GLU A 57 3.14 18.33 -4.99
N LEU A 58 4.15 17.56 -5.40
CA LEU A 58 4.43 16.23 -4.85
C LEU A 58 5.89 16.09 -4.43
N ILE A 59 6.83 16.22 -5.36
CA ILE A 59 8.23 15.82 -5.09
C ILE A 59 8.86 16.70 -4.00
N GLU A 60 8.82 18.02 -4.16
CA GLU A 60 9.40 18.95 -3.20
C GLU A 60 8.76 18.89 -1.81
N PRO A 61 7.42 18.90 -1.69
CA PRO A 61 6.77 18.77 -0.40
C PRO A 61 7.06 17.44 0.27
N THR A 62 7.00 16.32 -0.44
CA THR A 62 7.27 14.99 0.14
C THR A 62 8.72 14.87 0.63
N ILE A 63 9.69 15.40 -0.12
CA ILE A 63 11.09 15.44 0.33
C ILE A 63 11.22 16.26 1.63
N ALA A 64 10.57 17.41 1.72
CA ALA A 64 10.60 18.27 2.89
C ALA A 64 9.90 17.62 4.10
N GLU A 65 8.77 16.98 3.92
CA GLU A 65 8.03 16.23 4.96
C GLU A 65 8.85 15.12 5.58
N HIS A 66 9.67 14.45 4.77
CA HIS A 66 10.60 13.42 5.22
C HIS A 66 11.97 13.97 5.64
N HIS A 67 12.02 15.26 5.99
CA HIS A 67 13.27 15.92 6.46
C HIS A 67 14.42 15.83 5.46
N GLY A 68 14.12 15.69 4.18
CA GLY A 68 15.07 15.71 3.10
C GLY A 68 15.34 17.12 2.59
N ARG A 69 16.43 17.25 1.86
CA ARG A 69 16.77 18.48 1.15
C ARG A 69 16.88 18.20 -0.35
N MET A 70 16.05 18.86 -1.14
CA MET A 70 16.21 18.89 -2.60
C MET A 70 17.53 19.58 -2.94
N ILE A 71 18.36 18.93 -3.76
CA ILE A 71 19.63 19.46 -4.22
C ILE A 71 19.46 20.12 -5.58
N LYS A 72 18.92 19.36 -6.53
CA LYS A 72 18.67 19.85 -7.87
C LYS A 72 17.61 19.02 -8.60
N THR A 73 17.01 19.63 -9.59
CA THR A 73 16.21 18.97 -10.61
C THR A 73 17.06 18.75 -11.87
N THR A 74 16.91 17.62 -12.52
CA THR A 74 17.70 17.23 -13.71
C THR A 74 16.89 17.27 -15.00
N GLY A 75 15.87 18.14 -15.06
CA GLY A 75 14.95 18.23 -16.20
C GLY A 75 13.78 17.24 -16.09
N ASP A 76 14.06 15.98 -16.15
CA ASP A 76 13.13 14.85 -16.02
C ASP A 76 13.22 14.12 -14.67
N GLY A 77 14.18 14.50 -13.82
CA GLY A 77 14.42 13.86 -12.55
C GLY A 77 14.74 14.82 -11.40
N PHE A 78 15.13 14.23 -10.26
CA PHE A 78 15.51 14.96 -9.07
C PHE A 78 16.65 14.26 -8.31
N LEU A 79 17.38 15.05 -7.54
CA LEU A 79 18.39 14.59 -6.59
C LEU A 79 18.13 15.22 -5.23
N ALA A 80 18.01 14.39 -4.20
CA ALA A 80 17.77 14.82 -2.83
C ALA A 80 18.69 14.08 -1.85
N ILE A 81 18.95 14.68 -0.69
CA ILE A 81 19.71 14.06 0.41
C ILE A 81 18.88 14.08 1.70
N PHE A 82 19.12 13.06 2.53
CA PHE A 82 18.48 12.86 3.82
C PHE A 82 19.53 12.47 4.86
N ASP A 83 19.31 12.89 6.10
CA ASP A 83 20.14 12.44 7.22
C ASP A 83 19.78 11.02 7.68
N SER A 84 18.56 10.58 7.34
CA SER A 84 18.04 9.25 7.67
C SER A 84 17.76 8.43 6.41
N PRO A 85 18.39 7.25 6.25
CA PRO A 85 18.05 6.34 5.16
C PRO A 85 16.62 5.77 5.27
N VAL A 86 16.04 5.74 6.46
CA VAL A 86 14.63 5.35 6.66
C VAL A 86 13.70 6.37 6.00
N GLU A 87 13.95 7.66 6.26
CA GLU A 87 13.13 8.74 5.68
C GLU A 87 13.33 8.86 4.17
N ALA A 88 14.55 8.64 3.67
CA ALA A 88 14.84 8.61 2.23
C ALA A 88 14.00 7.54 1.50
N VAL A 89 13.90 6.33 2.09
CA VAL A 89 13.14 5.23 1.48
C VAL A 89 11.63 5.41 1.67
N ARG A 90 11.17 5.95 2.80
CA ARG A 90 9.75 6.33 2.99
C ARG A 90 9.31 7.36 1.96
N CYS A 91 10.07 8.43 1.80
CA CYS A 91 9.84 9.45 0.78
C CYS A 91 9.73 8.83 -0.62
N ALA A 92 10.67 7.95 -0.99
CA ALA A 92 10.65 7.28 -2.29
C ALA A 92 9.39 6.41 -2.50
N ILE A 93 8.94 5.70 -1.45
CA ILE A 93 7.71 4.90 -1.48
C ILE A 93 6.48 5.80 -1.67
N VAL A 94 6.37 6.88 -0.89
CA VAL A 94 5.25 7.83 -0.97
C VAL A 94 5.16 8.47 -2.35
N ILE A 95 6.30 8.89 -2.93
CA ILE A 95 6.34 9.42 -4.30
C ILE A 95 5.77 8.41 -5.30
N GLN A 96 6.23 7.15 -5.27
CA GLN A 96 5.77 6.13 -6.20
C GLN A 96 4.27 5.83 -6.05
N GLN A 97 3.78 5.71 -4.83
CA GLN A 97 2.37 5.47 -4.54
C GLN A 97 1.49 6.63 -5.00
N SER A 98 1.88 7.87 -4.72
CA SER A 98 1.16 9.07 -5.14
C SER A 98 1.11 9.21 -6.67
N MET A 99 2.15 8.78 -7.38
CA MET A 99 2.16 8.78 -8.84
C MET A 99 1.16 7.78 -9.44
N VAL A 100 0.90 6.64 -8.78
CA VAL A 100 -0.15 5.69 -9.22
C VAL A 100 -1.51 6.39 -9.26
N GLY A 101 -1.88 7.11 -8.20
CA GLY A 101 -3.13 7.86 -8.13
C GLY A 101 -3.23 8.97 -9.18
N ARG A 102 -2.15 9.75 -9.36
CA ARG A 102 -2.09 10.83 -10.36
C ARG A 102 -2.18 10.35 -11.81
N ASN A 103 -1.71 9.16 -12.09
CA ASN A 103 -1.79 8.52 -13.41
C ASN A 103 -3.15 7.85 -13.68
N ALA A 104 -3.94 7.52 -12.66
CA ALA A 104 -5.14 6.69 -12.79
C ALA A 104 -6.19 7.27 -13.76
N SER A 105 -6.30 8.59 -13.87
CA SER A 105 -7.23 9.27 -14.80
C SER A 105 -6.67 9.49 -16.20
N LEU A 106 -5.42 9.12 -16.46
CA LEU A 106 -4.74 9.36 -17.73
C LEU A 106 -4.64 8.08 -18.57
N PRO A 107 -4.66 8.18 -19.92
CA PRO A 107 -4.27 7.08 -20.78
C PRO A 107 -2.83 6.62 -20.47
N ARG A 108 -2.56 5.32 -20.50
CA ARG A 108 -1.25 4.74 -20.14
C ARG A 108 -0.07 5.36 -20.88
N GLN A 109 -0.26 5.77 -22.12
CA GLN A 109 0.78 6.43 -22.93
C GLN A 109 1.25 7.78 -22.35
N HIS A 110 0.43 8.43 -21.54
CA HIS A 110 0.72 9.71 -20.89
C HIS A 110 1.16 9.58 -19.43
N TRP A 111 1.28 8.34 -18.90
CA TRP A 111 1.71 8.11 -17.54
C TRP A 111 3.14 8.59 -17.32
N ILE A 112 3.32 9.34 -16.24
CA ILE A 112 4.64 9.73 -15.73
C ILE A 112 4.98 8.74 -14.61
N VAL A 113 6.04 7.97 -14.80
CA VAL A 113 6.43 6.89 -13.87
C VAL A 113 7.90 7.09 -13.53
N TYR A 114 8.21 7.24 -12.24
CA TYR A 114 9.57 7.41 -11.78
C TYR A 114 10.29 6.07 -11.61
N ARG A 115 11.59 6.09 -11.80
CA ARG A 115 12.55 5.10 -11.30
C ARG A 115 13.29 5.78 -10.17
N ILE A 116 13.46 5.14 -9.03
CA ILE A 116 14.11 5.75 -7.88
C ILE A 116 15.21 4.86 -7.34
N GLY A 117 16.41 5.44 -7.16
CA GLY A 117 17.57 4.81 -6.54
C GLY A 117 17.93 5.49 -5.22
N VAL A 118 18.17 4.70 -4.16
CA VAL A 118 18.59 5.23 -2.86
C VAL A 118 19.90 4.57 -2.42
N ASN A 119 20.88 5.38 -2.06
CA ASN A 119 22.17 4.93 -1.55
C ASN A 119 22.56 5.67 -0.28
N LEU A 120 23.31 5.01 0.59
CA LEU A 120 23.95 5.62 1.77
C LEU A 120 25.45 5.70 1.53
N GLY A 121 26.01 6.88 1.59
CA GLY A 121 27.45 7.07 1.34
C GLY A 121 27.97 8.43 1.76
N ASP A 122 29.29 8.55 1.78
CA ASP A 122 29.98 9.82 2.01
C ASP A 122 29.78 10.78 0.84
N VAL A 123 29.38 11.99 1.16
CA VAL A 123 29.17 13.07 0.19
C VAL A 123 29.83 14.38 0.65
N ILE A 124 30.25 15.16 -0.31
CA ILE A 124 30.63 16.56 -0.13
C ILE A 124 29.42 17.40 -0.48
N VAL A 125 28.86 18.09 0.51
CA VAL A 125 27.67 18.90 0.35
C VAL A 125 28.05 20.36 0.24
N GLU A 126 27.60 20.99 -0.85
CA GLU A 126 27.65 22.41 -1.11
C GLU A 126 26.26 23.04 -1.01
N PRO A 127 26.14 24.37 -0.97
CA PRO A 127 24.81 25.01 -0.89
C PRO A 127 23.85 24.61 -2.03
N THR A 128 24.36 24.39 -3.23
CA THR A 128 23.57 24.13 -4.45
C THR A 128 23.86 22.79 -5.12
N ASP A 129 24.82 22.00 -4.63
CA ASP A 129 25.14 20.70 -5.24
C ASP A 129 25.68 19.70 -4.20
N VAL A 130 25.82 18.45 -4.63
CA VAL A 130 26.37 17.34 -3.82
C VAL A 130 27.24 16.46 -4.71
N TYR A 131 28.40 16.07 -4.19
CA TYR A 131 29.40 15.28 -4.91
C TYR A 131 29.88 14.08 -4.10
N GLY A 132 30.33 13.05 -4.78
CA GLY A 132 30.91 11.85 -4.20
C GLY A 132 30.41 10.55 -4.82
N ASP A 133 31.10 9.45 -4.56
CA ASP A 133 30.74 8.13 -5.09
C ASP A 133 29.37 7.69 -4.64
N GLY A 134 28.94 8.13 -3.44
CA GLY A 134 27.59 7.89 -2.94
C GLY A 134 26.49 8.40 -3.86
N VAL A 135 26.69 9.57 -4.49
CA VAL A 135 25.75 10.15 -5.47
C VAL A 135 25.74 9.31 -6.75
N ASN A 136 26.91 8.93 -7.24
CA ASN A 136 27.04 8.12 -8.45
C ASN A 136 26.30 6.78 -8.30
N ILE A 137 26.44 6.12 -7.14
CA ILE A 137 25.75 4.86 -6.86
C ILE A 137 24.23 5.08 -6.87
N ALA A 138 23.68 6.11 -6.21
CA ALA A 138 22.24 6.40 -6.22
C ALA A 138 21.69 6.58 -7.63
N VAL A 139 22.35 7.37 -8.47
CA VAL A 139 22.00 7.58 -9.89
C VAL A 139 22.09 6.28 -10.70
N ARG A 140 23.07 5.40 -10.41
CA ARG A 140 23.15 4.10 -11.10
C ARG A 140 22.07 3.12 -10.66
N LEU A 141 21.69 3.14 -9.38
CA LEU A 141 20.56 2.35 -8.89
C LEU A 141 19.24 2.79 -9.54
N GLU A 142 19.03 4.10 -9.66
CA GLU A 142 17.89 4.67 -10.39
C GLU A 142 17.88 4.19 -11.84
N GLY A 143 19.02 4.28 -12.56
CA GLY A 143 19.12 3.89 -13.96
C GLY A 143 18.85 2.42 -14.25
N ILE A 144 19.06 1.52 -13.28
CA ILE A 144 18.75 0.08 -13.40
C ILE A 144 17.40 -0.30 -12.78
N ALA A 145 16.73 0.63 -12.10
CA ALA A 145 15.42 0.38 -11.54
C ALA A 145 14.35 0.23 -12.64
N ALA A 146 13.40 -0.68 -12.43
CA ALA A 146 12.25 -0.77 -13.30
C ALA A 146 11.28 0.41 -13.06
N PRO A 147 10.50 0.82 -14.08
CA PRO A 147 9.53 1.88 -13.92
C PRO A 147 8.56 1.63 -12.76
N GLY A 148 8.39 2.60 -11.87
CA GLY A 148 7.54 2.48 -10.69
C GLY A 148 8.21 1.83 -9.49
N GLU A 149 9.50 1.48 -9.56
CA GLU A 149 10.19 0.76 -8.51
C GLU A 149 11.20 1.63 -7.76
N VAL A 150 11.52 1.21 -6.54
CA VAL A 150 12.55 1.80 -5.68
C VAL A 150 13.65 0.77 -5.47
N TYR A 151 14.88 1.09 -5.90
CA TYR A 151 16.05 0.27 -5.69
C TYR A 151 16.95 0.90 -4.63
N ILE A 152 17.48 0.08 -3.75
CA ILE A 152 18.33 0.52 -2.65
C ILE A 152 19.64 -0.26 -2.63
N SER A 153 20.72 0.39 -2.17
CA SER A 153 21.98 -0.30 -1.94
C SER A 153 21.95 -1.21 -0.70
N GLY A 154 22.87 -2.15 -0.62
CA GLY A 154 23.05 -3.00 0.56
C GLY A 154 23.27 -2.21 1.84
N GLY A 155 23.98 -1.08 1.77
CA GLY A 155 24.20 -0.18 2.92
C GLY A 155 22.89 0.41 3.44
N VAL A 156 21.99 0.83 2.55
CA VAL A 156 20.63 1.29 2.92
C VAL A 156 19.83 0.15 3.52
N TYR A 157 19.80 -1.02 2.86
CA TYR A 157 19.07 -2.19 3.34
C TYR A 157 19.44 -2.56 4.79
N GLU A 158 20.73 -2.62 5.12
CA GLU A 158 21.19 -2.93 6.47
C GLU A 158 20.68 -1.94 7.53
N GLN A 159 20.51 -0.66 7.16
CA GLN A 159 20.04 0.37 8.08
C GLN A 159 18.52 0.36 8.29
N ILE A 160 17.75 -0.12 7.29
CA ILE A 160 16.27 0.02 7.30
C ILE A 160 15.51 -1.28 7.52
N LYS A 161 16.13 -2.46 7.28
CA LYS A 161 15.46 -3.77 7.29
C LYS A 161 14.67 -4.10 8.57
N ASN A 162 15.07 -3.51 9.71
CA ASN A 162 14.41 -3.69 11.01
C ASN A 162 13.66 -2.42 11.48
N LYS A 163 13.63 -1.35 10.67
CA LYS A 163 13.03 -0.06 11.03
C LYS A 163 11.89 0.35 10.10
N LEU A 164 11.91 -0.16 8.87
CA LEU A 164 10.89 0.12 7.88
C LEU A 164 10.16 -1.17 7.52
N VAL A 165 8.85 -1.14 7.67
CA VAL A 165 8.01 -2.30 7.40
C VAL A 165 7.66 -2.31 5.93
N CYS A 166 8.47 -2.98 5.16
CA CYS A 166 8.24 -3.27 3.74
C CYS A 166 8.98 -4.55 3.38
N GLY A 167 8.63 -5.14 2.24
CA GLY A 167 9.35 -6.27 1.70
C GLY A 167 10.62 -5.83 0.99
N TYR A 168 11.60 -6.72 0.95
CA TYR A 168 12.85 -6.50 0.22
C TYR A 168 13.17 -7.71 -0.62
N GLN A 169 13.32 -7.51 -1.91
CA GLN A 169 13.80 -8.54 -2.83
C GLN A 169 15.26 -8.30 -3.15
N SER A 170 16.14 -9.22 -2.77
CA SER A 170 17.54 -9.16 -3.20
C SER A 170 17.63 -9.38 -4.72
N LEU A 171 18.30 -8.47 -5.39
CA LEU A 171 18.62 -8.57 -6.82
C LEU A 171 20.07 -9.04 -7.05
N GLY A 172 20.78 -9.36 -5.96
CA GLY A 172 22.17 -9.76 -5.98
C GLY A 172 23.14 -8.60 -6.14
N ASP A 173 24.41 -8.94 -6.34
CA ASP A 173 25.45 -7.98 -6.62
C ASP A 173 25.39 -7.55 -8.09
N ARG A 174 25.40 -6.24 -8.33
CA ARG A 174 25.29 -5.65 -9.67
C ARG A 174 26.52 -4.84 -10.00
N GLN A 175 27.15 -5.15 -11.12
CA GLN A 175 28.18 -4.28 -11.67
C GLN A 175 27.49 -3.04 -12.25
N VAL A 176 27.74 -1.87 -11.69
CA VAL A 176 27.21 -0.60 -12.17
C VAL A 176 28.32 0.21 -12.87
N LYS A 177 27.94 0.93 -13.92
CA LYS A 177 28.89 1.62 -14.79
C LYS A 177 29.80 2.58 -13.99
N ASN A 178 31.11 2.47 -14.18
CA ASN A 178 32.14 3.31 -13.54
C ASN A 178 32.25 3.17 -12.00
N ILE A 179 31.76 2.06 -11.43
CA ILE A 179 31.99 1.70 -10.03
C ILE A 179 32.77 0.39 -10.04
N THR A 180 33.95 0.40 -9.36
CA THR A 180 34.90 -0.73 -9.39
C THR A 180 34.33 -1.96 -8.70
N ASP A 181 33.73 -1.79 -7.54
CA ASP A 181 33.16 -2.88 -6.74
C ASP A 181 31.67 -3.11 -7.06
N PRO A 182 31.22 -4.37 -7.12
CA PRO A 182 29.81 -4.67 -7.30
C PRO A 182 28.95 -4.11 -6.17
N VAL A 183 27.85 -3.49 -6.50
CA VAL A 183 26.89 -2.97 -5.53
C VAL A 183 25.81 -4.01 -5.27
N ARG A 184 25.61 -4.40 -4.01
CA ARG A 184 24.48 -5.24 -3.62
C ARG A 184 23.19 -4.43 -3.70
N VAL A 185 22.22 -4.93 -4.47
CA VAL A 185 20.99 -4.21 -4.79
C VAL A 185 19.77 -4.94 -4.23
N TYR A 186 18.87 -4.19 -3.66
CA TYR A 186 17.57 -4.65 -3.22
C TYR A 186 16.47 -3.81 -3.87
N ARG A 187 15.41 -4.47 -4.30
CA ARG A 187 14.15 -3.85 -4.67
C ARG A 187 13.29 -3.71 -3.42
N VAL A 188 12.77 -2.54 -3.17
CA VAL A 188 11.81 -2.29 -2.10
C VAL A 188 10.43 -2.71 -2.59
N LEU A 189 9.76 -3.54 -1.81
CA LEU A 189 8.39 -3.96 -2.03
C LEU A 189 7.55 -3.29 -0.95
N PRO A 190 6.76 -2.27 -1.28
CA PRO A 190 5.93 -1.58 -0.30
C PRO A 190 4.97 -2.52 0.44
N ASP A 191 4.60 -3.64 -0.21
CA ASP A 191 3.79 -4.71 0.38
C ASP A 191 4.67 -5.92 0.74
N PRO A 192 4.82 -6.27 2.04
CA PRO A 192 5.54 -7.46 2.47
C PRO A 192 4.98 -8.77 1.88
N ALA A 193 3.67 -8.83 1.59
CA ALA A 193 3.04 -9.99 0.97
C ALA A 193 3.51 -10.22 -0.48
N ALA A 194 4.01 -9.20 -1.15
CA ALA A 194 4.55 -9.31 -2.51
C ALA A 194 5.77 -10.24 -2.58
N ILE A 195 6.52 -10.42 -1.48
CA ILE A 195 7.64 -11.38 -1.42
C ILE A 195 7.12 -12.81 -1.60
N VAL A 196 6.03 -13.14 -0.92
CA VAL A 196 5.42 -14.48 -0.96
C VAL A 196 4.90 -14.77 -2.37
N SER A 197 4.28 -13.78 -3.03
CA SER A 197 3.74 -13.93 -4.38
C SER A 197 4.83 -14.10 -5.44
N VAL A 198 5.97 -13.42 -5.32
CA VAL A 198 7.11 -13.56 -6.24
C VAL A 198 7.76 -14.95 -6.08
N ARG A 199 7.90 -15.43 -4.86
CA ARG A 199 8.44 -16.77 -4.58
C ARG A 199 7.49 -17.85 -5.11
N HIS A 200 6.21 -17.73 -4.83
CA HIS A 200 5.18 -18.67 -5.30
C HIS A 200 5.09 -18.71 -6.83
N ARG A 201 5.14 -17.57 -7.52
CA ARG A 201 5.15 -17.52 -8.99
C ARG A 201 6.37 -18.22 -9.58
N ARG A 202 7.55 -18.14 -8.98
CA ARG A 202 8.75 -18.84 -9.42
C ARG A 202 8.63 -20.34 -9.21
N GLU A 203 8.12 -20.77 -8.05
CA GLU A 203 7.90 -22.19 -7.76
C GLU A 203 6.84 -22.79 -8.69
N VAL A 204 5.72 -22.10 -8.92
CA VAL A 204 4.68 -22.53 -9.87
C VAL A 204 5.21 -22.57 -11.30
N ALA A 205 5.97 -21.58 -11.75
CA ALA A 205 6.58 -21.60 -13.08
C ALA A 205 7.55 -22.78 -13.25
N LEU A 206 8.34 -23.09 -12.22
CA LEU A 206 9.25 -24.24 -12.23
C LEU A 206 8.48 -25.57 -12.30
N ILE A 207 7.39 -25.70 -11.56
CA ILE A 207 6.51 -26.88 -11.59
C ILE A 207 5.86 -27.05 -12.97
N ILE A 208 5.40 -25.95 -13.60
CA ILE A 208 4.82 -25.98 -14.95
C ILE A 208 5.86 -26.44 -15.97
N VAL A 209 7.09 -25.92 -15.91
CA VAL A 209 8.17 -26.33 -16.82
C VAL A 209 8.53 -27.80 -16.63
N LEU A 210 8.65 -28.26 -15.40
CA LEU A 210 8.95 -29.66 -15.10
C LEU A 210 7.82 -30.60 -15.54
N SER A 211 6.56 -30.22 -15.31
CA SER A 211 5.40 -31.01 -15.75
C SER A 211 5.28 -31.07 -17.26
N ALA A 212 5.55 -29.97 -17.98
CA ALA A 212 5.60 -29.94 -19.43
C ALA A 212 6.72 -30.84 -19.99
N ALA A 213 7.90 -30.87 -19.35
CA ALA A 213 9.01 -31.72 -19.73
C ALA A 213 8.67 -33.21 -19.50
N LEU A 214 8.05 -33.56 -18.37
CA LEU A 214 7.59 -34.94 -18.11
C LEU A 214 6.51 -35.38 -19.08
N LEU A 215 5.58 -34.51 -19.45
CA LEU A 215 4.56 -34.78 -20.44
C LEU A 215 5.17 -35.05 -21.85
N ALA A 216 6.15 -34.24 -22.24
CA ALA A 216 6.88 -34.43 -23.50
C ALA A 216 7.62 -35.78 -23.53
N ILE A 217 8.26 -36.18 -22.41
CA ILE A 217 8.91 -37.50 -22.29
C ILE A 217 7.89 -38.64 -22.40
N ALA A 218 6.72 -38.48 -21.71
CA ALA A 218 5.66 -39.49 -21.76
C ALA A 218 5.07 -39.65 -23.15
N ILE A 219 4.85 -38.55 -23.88
CA ILE A 219 4.39 -38.57 -25.28
C ILE A 219 5.44 -39.21 -26.17
N GLY A 220 6.73 -38.90 -26.01
CA GLY A 220 7.83 -39.51 -26.74
C GLY A 220 7.94 -41.02 -26.53
N ALA A 221 7.79 -41.44 -25.26
CA ALA A 221 7.78 -42.88 -24.92
C ALA A 221 6.56 -43.60 -25.50
N LEU A 222 5.39 -42.99 -25.46
CA LEU A 222 4.16 -43.54 -26.04
C LEU A 222 4.30 -43.66 -27.56
N TRP A 223 4.81 -42.64 -28.24
CA TRP A 223 5.06 -42.65 -29.68
C TRP A 223 6.09 -43.75 -30.08
N TYR A 224 7.16 -43.89 -29.27
CA TYR A 224 8.16 -44.95 -29.48
C TYR A 224 7.53 -46.32 -29.31
N PHE A 225 6.66 -46.52 -28.31
CA PHE A 225 5.97 -47.80 -28.06
C PHE A 225 4.96 -48.15 -29.16
N VAL A 226 4.18 -47.14 -29.62
CA VAL A 226 3.24 -47.31 -30.77
C VAL A 226 3.98 -47.63 -32.07
N LYS A 227 5.12 -47.00 -32.31
CA LYS A 227 5.96 -47.28 -33.47
C LYS A 227 6.54 -48.71 -33.43
N GLN A 228 6.93 -49.20 -32.24
CA GLN A 228 7.38 -50.60 -32.07
C GLN A 228 6.23 -51.61 -32.26
N GLN A 229 5.01 -51.29 -31.84
CA GLN A 229 3.85 -52.16 -32.04
C GLN A 229 3.43 -52.17 -33.52
N GLY A 230 3.47 -51.03 -34.24
CA GLY A 230 3.22 -50.94 -35.67
C GLY A 230 4.12 -51.82 -36.53
N ILE A 231 5.38 -52.05 -36.10
CA ILE A 231 6.32 -52.95 -36.75
C ILE A 231 5.96 -54.44 -36.52
N ARG A 232 5.30 -54.77 -35.41
CA ARG A 232 4.89 -56.16 -35.09
C ARG A 232 3.56 -56.56 -35.72
N THR A 233 2.67 -55.60 -36.10
CA THR A 233 1.37 -55.87 -36.76
C THR A 233 1.45 -55.97 -38.29
N ALA A 234 2.55 -55.54 -38.91
CA ALA A 234 2.75 -55.65 -40.39
C ALA A 234 3.01 -57.11 -40.91
N LEU A 235 2.98 -58.10 -39.99
CA LEU A 235 3.27 -59.52 -40.38
C LEU A 235 2.08 -60.48 -40.26
N LYS A 236 0.82 -59.97 -40.17
CA LYS A 236 -0.38 -60.85 -40.23
C LYS A 236 -1.52 -60.15 -40.95
N THR A 237 -1.62 -60.43 -42.25
CA THR A 237 -2.86 -60.40 -43.03
C THR A 237 -3.26 -61.86 -43.33
N PRO A 238 -4.52 -62.26 -43.30
CA PRO A 238 -5.39 -61.97 -44.42
C PRO A 238 -6.93 -61.89 -44.12
N ALA A 239 -7.60 -61.40 -45.18
CA ALA A 239 -8.93 -61.74 -45.78
C ALA A 239 -10.18 -61.09 -45.12
N ALA A 240 -10.68 -60.16 -45.84
CA ALA A 240 -11.98 -60.00 -46.49
C ALA A 240 -13.23 -60.66 -45.89
N VAL A 241 -14.33 -59.85 -45.81
CA VAL A 241 -15.63 -60.16 -46.41
C VAL A 241 -16.69 -59.09 -46.04
N GLN A 242 -17.14 -58.35 -47.08
CA GLN A 242 -18.49 -57.91 -47.46
C GLN A 242 -19.44 -57.14 -46.56
N THR A 243 -19.84 -56.04 -47.15
CA THR A 243 -21.09 -55.25 -46.92
C THR A 243 -22.35 -56.09 -47.30
N PRO A 244 -23.54 -55.71 -46.84
CA PRO A 244 -24.39 -54.74 -47.54
C PRO A 244 -25.31 -53.87 -46.69
N LYS A 245 -25.51 -52.59 -47.07
CA LYS A 245 -26.61 -52.02 -47.86
C LYS A 245 -27.90 -51.60 -47.16
N VAL A 246 -28.13 -50.27 -47.24
CA VAL A 246 -29.40 -49.57 -47.58
C VAL A 246 -30.49 -49.41 -46.49
N ALA A 247 -30.86 -48.19 -46.13
CA ALA A 247 -31.94 -47.41 -46.71
C ALA A 247 -32.22 -46.10 -45.97
N SER A 248 -32.35 -45.03 -46.74
CA SER A 248 -33.06 -43.75 -46.37
C SER A 248 -34.48 -43.82 -46.87
N PRO A 249 -35.24 -42.74 -46.83
CA PRO A 249 -35.76 -41.76 -45.89
C PRO A 249 -37.33 -41.87 -45.77
N PRO A 250 -38.21 -40.93 -45.57
CA PRO A 250 -38.19 -39.46 -45.64
C PRO A 250 -38.97 -38.69 -44.53
N ALA A 251 -38.91 -37.36 -44.62
CA ALA A 251 -39.73 -36.38 -43.92
C ALA A 251 -41.22 -36.42 -44.27
N PRO A 252 -42.13 -35.72 -43.57
CA PRO A 252 -42.42 -34.35 -43.98
C PRO A 252 -42.69 -33.30 -42.87
N VAL A 253 -42.66 -32.10 -43.32
CA VAL A 253 -42.97 -30.78 -42.83
C VAL A 253 -44.45 -30.68 -42.43
N GLU A 254 -44.72 -29.98 -41.30
CA GLU A 254 -45.96 -29.25 -41.16
C GLU A 254 -45.73 -27.88 -40.50
N THR A 255 -46.45 -26.91 -41.09
CA THR A 255 -46.37 -25.48 -40.90
C THR A 255 -47.26 -24.97 -39.81
N SER A 256 -46.75 -23.98 -39.05
CA SER A 256 -47.36 -22.79 -38.42
C SER A 256 -48.77 -22.84 -37.82
N PRO A 257 -49.03 -22.06 -36.73
CA PRO A 257 -49.33 -20.64 -36.95
C PRO A 257 -48.75 -19.65 -35.94
N THR A 258 -48.60 -18.47 -36.44
CA THR A 258 -48.36 -17.17 -35.85
C THR A 258 -49.02 -16.94 -34.49
N ALA A 259 -48.26 -16.63 -33.44
CA ALA A 259 -48.75 -16.06 -32.20
C ALA A 259 -48.13 -14.68 -31.99
N ARG A 260 -49.00 -13.75 -31.68
CA ARG A 260 -48.97 -12.34 -31.34
C ARG A 260 -47.80 -12.00 -30.37
N PRO A 261 -47.13 -10.86 -30.51
CA PRO A 261 -46.09 -10.45 -29.58
C PRO A 261 -46.69 -10.10 -28.19
N ALA A 262 -46.17 -10.76 -27.18
CA ALA A 262 -46.38 -10.41 -25.77
C ALA A 262 -45.62 -9.12 -25.42
N PRO A 263 -46.12 -8.34 -24.43
CA PRO A 263 -45.46 -7.06 -24.06
C PRO A 263 -44.07 -7.32 -23.52
N VAL A 264 -43.13 -6.50 -23.98
CA VAL A 264 -41.75 -6.45 -23.48
C VAL A 264 -41.81 -6.01 -22.02
N VAL A 265 -41.70 -6.97 -21.11
CA VAL A 265 -41.37 -6.71 -19.72
C VAL A 265 -39.92 -6.31 -19.70
N ALA A 266 -39.64 -5.06 -19.32
CA ALA A 266 -38.29 -4.60 -19.03
C ALA A 266 -37.62 -5.57 -18.05
N PRO A 267 -36.35 -5.93 -18.24
CA PRO A 267 -35.65 -6.78 -17.30
C PRO A 267 -35.60 -6.08 -15.94
N GLN A 268 -36.39 -6.52 -14.99
CA GLN A 268 -36.16 -6.23 -13.59
C GLN A 268 -34.82 -6.86 -13.27
N SER A 269 -33.81 -6.02 -13.15
CA SER A 269 -32.52 -6.38 -12.55
C SER A 269 -32.83 -6.92 -11.15
N SER A 270 -32.86 -8.22 -10.99
CA SER A 270 -32.84 -8.87 -9.68
C SER A 270 -31.42 -8.69 -9.12
N ALA A 271 -31.13 -7.46 -8.69
CA ALA A 271 -29.92 -7.19 -7.93
C ALA A 271 -29.97 -8.07 -6.68
N ARG A 272 -29.00 -8.97 -6.58
CA ARG A 272 -28.80 -9.77 -5.35
C ARG A 272 -28.70 -8.77 -4.18
N PRO A 273 -29.43 -8.98 -3.08
CA PRO A 273 -29.33 -8.09 -1.93
C PRO A 273 -27.87 -8.05 -1.44
N VAL A 274 -27.37 -6.83 -1.26
CA VAL A 274 -26.00 -6.60 -0.76
C VAL A 274 -25.95 -7.09 0.68
N THR A 275 -24.90 -7.85 1.03
CA THR A 275 -24.63 -8.25 2.40
C THR A 275 -24.10 -7.05 3.17
N GLU A 276 -24.89 -6.52 4.09
CA GLU A 276 -24.47 -5.40 4.93
C GLU A 276 -23.51 -5.85 6.02
N PRO A 277 -22.53 -4.99 6.42
CA PRO A 277 -21.71 -5.24 7.60
C PRO A 277 -22.56 -5.40 8.86
N GLU A 278 -22.14 -6.28 9.77
CA GLU A 278 -22.80 -6.40 11.08
C GLU A 278 -22.58 -5.11 11.87
N MET A 279 -23.67 -4.41 12.21
CA MET A 279 -23.63 -3.11 12.87
C MET A 279 -23.94 -3.23 14.36
N THR A 280 -23.21 -2.45 15.17
CA THR A 280 -23.41 -2.32 16.62
C THR A 280 -23.93 -0.92 16.93
N ALA A 281 -25.06 -0.83 17.63
CA ALA A 281 -25.61 0.45 18.09
C ALA A 281 -24.77 1.00 19.25
N ILE A 282 -24.30 2.23 19.11
CA ILE A 282 -23.50 2.95 20.12
C ILE A 282 -24.39 4.00 20.75
N PRO A 283 -24.59 3.98 22.08
CA PRO A 283 -25.37 4.99 22.75
C PRO A 283 -24.64 6.34 22.69
N GLY A 284 -25.38 7.43 22.58
CA GLY A 284 -24.81 8.77 22.70
C GLY A 284 -24.27 8.99 24.12
N GLY A 285 -23.29 9.89 24.23
CA GLY A 285 -22.68 10.20 25.52
C GLY A 285 -21.55 11.22 25.39
N SER A 286 -20.90 11.53 26.50
CA SER A 286 -19.77 12.46 26.53
C SER A 286 -18.53 11.77 27.11
N PHE A 287 -17.36 12.11 26.59
CA PHE A 287 -16.08 11.53 27.02
C PHE A 287 -14.94 12.54 26.89
N ALA A 288 -13.84 12.29 27.58
CA ALA A 288 -12.61 13.04 27.39
C ALA A 288 -11.84 12.44 26.21
N MET A 289 -11.78 13.15 25.08
CA MET A 289 -11.06 12.78 23.88
C MET A 289 -9.58 13.17 24.00
N GLY A 290 -8.70 12.33 23.45
CA GLY A 290 -7.26 12.56 23.47
C GLY A 290 -6.55 12.00 24.71
N SER A 291 -5.28 12.31 24.83
CA SER A 291 -4.43 11.94 25.96
C SER A 291 -3.27 12.93 26.16
N ASN A 292 -2.44 12.68 27.19
CA ASN A 292 -1.21 13.43 27.42
C ASN A 292 0.04 12.70 26.92
N ASP A 293 -0.12 11.53 26.28
CA ASP A 293 1.00 10.68 25.87
C ASP A 293 1.72 11.24 24.63
N ASP A 294 0.98 11.83 23.68
CA ASP A 294 1.55 12.44 22.48
C ASP A 294 1.10 13.90 22.28
N ALA A 295 1.88 14.68 21.54
CA ALA A 295 1.57 16.07 21.23
C ALA A 295 0.33 16.22 20.33
N SER A 296 0.12 15.29 19.43
CA SER A 296 -1.02 15.27 18.51
C SER A 296 -2.36 14.96 19.20
N GLU A 297 -2.30 14.30 20.37
CA GLU A 297 -3.47 13.90 21.17
C GLU A 297 -3.92 14.99 22.15
N LYS A 298 -3.29 16.18 22.13
CA LYS A 298 -3.53 17.32 23.03
C LYS A 298 -4.26 18.47 22.36
N PRO A 299 -4.97 19.30 23.17
CA PRO A 299 -5.34 19.09 24.57
C PRO A 299 -6.40 18.01 24.71
N THR A 300 -6.41 17.28 25.83
CA THR A 300 -7.57 16.48 26.21
C THR A 300 -8.78 17.39 26.39
N HIS A 301 -9.91 17.08 25.77
CA HIS A 301 -11.11 17.92 25.79
C HIS A 301 -12.38 17.07 25.84
N GLN A 302 -13.47 17.66 26.34
CA GLN A 302 -14.77 16.99 26.39
C GLN A 302 -15.47 17.03 25.05
N VAL A 303 -15.91 15.87 24.59
CA VAL A 303 -16.70 15.72 23.35
C VAL A 303 -18.00 15.01 23.67
N SER A 304 -19.10 15.49 23.10
CA SER A 304 -20.43 14.87 23.16
C SER A 304 -20.72 14.21 21.83
N VAL A 305 -20.93 12.90 21.84
CA VAL A 305 -21.23 12.11 20.64
C VAL A 305 -22.72 11.74 20.65
N LYS A 306 -23.42 11.94 19.54
CA LYS A 306 -24.80 11.47 19.35
C LYS A 306 -24.82 9.95 19.20
N ALA A 307 -25.99 9.33 19.44
CA ALA A 307 -26.16 7.90 19.15
C ALA A 307 -25.96 7.62 17.66
N PHE A 308 -25.23 6.56 17.34
CA PHE A 308 -24.95 6.11 15.96
C PHE A 308 -24.79 4.59 15.96
N ALA A 309 -24.63 3.99 14.80
CA ALA A 309 -24.17 2.61 14.70
C ALA A 309 -22.83 2.55 13.98
N VAL A 310 -21.98 1.59 14.33
CA VAL A 310 -20.68 1.36 13.69
C VAL A 310 -20.53 -0.12 13.41
N SER A 311 -19.81 -0.49 12.34
CA SER A 311 -19.58 -1.88 12.03
C SER A 311 -18.83 -2.59 13.16
N LYS A 312 -19.34 -3.75 13.57
CA LYS A 312 -18.82 -4.56 14.66
C LYS A 312 -17.36 -4.93 14.47
N PHE A 313 -16.98 -5.14 13.22
CA PHE A 313 -15.64 -5.47 12.75
C PHE A 313 -15.13 -4.41 11.77
N PRO A 314 -13.82 -4.31 11.51
CA PRO A 314 -13.31 -3.67 10.30
C PRO A 314 -13.96 -4.32 9.06
N ILE A 315 -14.12 -3.56 7.98
CA ILE A 315 -14.65 -4.11 6.72
C ILE A 315 -13.77 -5.27 6.26
N THR A 316 -14.41 -6.37 5.92
CA THR A 316 -13.74 -7.62 5.53
C THR A 316 -13.52 -7.71 4.02
N VAL A 317 -12.64 -8.61 3.62
CA VAL A 317 -12.43 -9.00 2.21
C VAL A 317 -13.74 -9.44 1.55
N ARG A 318 -14.63 -10.11 2.29
CA ARG A 318 -15.96 -10.53 1.80
C ARG A 318 -16.80 -9.35 1.37
N GLU A 319 -16.95 -8.37 2.27
CA GLU A 319 -17.78 -7.17 2.03
C GLU A 319 -17.19 -6.29 0.94
N TRP A 320 -15.86 -6.14 0.93
CA TRP A 320 -15.16 -5.42 -0.12
C TRP A 320 -15.38 -6.03 -1.50
N ASN A 321 -15.30 -7.35 -1.60
CA ASN A 321 -15.46 -8.08 -2.87
C ASN A 321 -16.88 -7.96 -3.44
N GLU A 322 -17.90 -7.69 -2.63
CA GLU A 322 -19.24 -7.37 -3.15
C GLU A 322 -19.24 -6.03 -3.91
N CYS A 323 -18.52 -5.03 -3.40
CA CYS A 323 -18.33 -3.76 -4.09
C CYS A 323 -17.52 -3.93 -5.39
N VAL A 324 -16.50 -4.78 -5.37
CA VAL A 324 -15.71 -5.13 -6.58
C VAL A 324 -16.59 -5.84 -7.62
N ALA A 325 -17.41 -6.80 -7.19
CA ALA A 325 -18.35 -7.50 -8.07
C ALA A 325 -19.39 -6.55 -8.68
N ALA A 326 -19.80 -5.51 -7.94
CA ALA A 326 -20.64 -4.42 -8.43
C ALA A 326 -19.89 -3.43 -9.34
N LYS A 327 -18.58 -3.60 -9.56
CA LYS A 327 -17.69 -2.72 -10.35
C LYS A 327 -17.62 -1.29 -9.81
N GLN A 328 -17.83 -1.12 -8.53
CA GLN A 328 -17.77 0.18 -7.86
C GLN A 328 -16.47 0.36 -7.06
N CYS A 329 -15.78 -0.71 -6.68
CA CYS A 329 -14.50 -0.67 -6.00
C CYS A 329 -13.39 -1.34 -6.84
N ALA A 330 -12.15 -0.93 -6.61
CA ALA A 330 -10.99 -1.57 -7.20
C ALA A 330 -10.75 -2.97 -6.61
N ASP A 331 -10.26 -3.89 -7.41
CA ASP A 331 -9.86 -5.24 -6.95
C ASP A 331 -8.51 -5.16 -6.21
N LEU A 332 -8.58 -4.91 -4.91
CA LEU A 332 -7.43 -4.71 -4.01
C LEU A 332 -7.33 -5.81 -2.96
N ALA A 333 -8.44 -6.48 -2.66
CA ALA A 333 -8.53 -7.38 -1.53
C ALA A 333 -7.69 -8.64 -1.75
N SER A 334 -6.93 -9.00 -0.73
CA SER A 334 -6.17 -10.25 -0.67
C SER A 334 -6.44 -10.97 0.65
N GLY A 335 -6.45 -12.29 0.61
CA GLY A 335 -6.69 -13.12 1.79
C GLY A 335 -8.04 -13.84 1.78
N THR A 336 -8.37 -14.45 2.91
CA THR A 336 -9.66 -15.15 3.08
C THR A 336 -10.80 -14.18 3.36
N PRO A 337 -12.07 -14.55 3.10
CA PRO A 337 -13.22 -13.67 3.26
C PRO A 337 -13.36 -13.00 4.64
N ASP A 338 -12.88 -13.65 5.70
CA ASP A 338 -12.98 -13.16 7.09
C ASP A 338 -11.78 -12.32 7.54
N MET A 339 -10.84 -12.05 6.65
CA MET A 339 -9.74 -11.13 6.91
C MET A 339 -10.25 -9.69 6.74
N PRO A 340 -9.74 -8.72 7.51
CA PRO A 340 -10.02 -7.32 7.23
C PRO A 340 -9.46 -6.95 5.85
N VAL A 341 -10.19 -6.12 5.09
CA VAL A 341 -9.63 -5.54 3.88
C VAL A 341 -8.47 -4.62 4.24
N THR A 342 -7.39 -4.72 3.49
CA THR A 342 -6.19 -3.91 3.66
C THR A 342 -5.76 -3.31 2.33
N ASN A 343 -4.71 -2.47 2.36
CA ASN A 343 -4.22 -1.77 1.17
C ASN A 343 -5.26 -0.81 0.57
N VAL A 344 -6.07 -0.21 1.43
CA VAL A 344 -7.16 0.70 1.09
C VAL A 344 -6.76 2.13 1.46
N SER A 345 -6.83 3.05 0.50
CA SER A 345 -6.70 4.49 0.76
C SER A 345 -7.99 5.07 1.35
N TRP A 346 -7.92 6.28 1.89
CA TRP A 346 -9.12 6.99 2.34
C TRP A 346 -10.12 7.16 1.19
N ALA A 347 -9.65 7.51 -0.01
CA ALA A 347 -10.48 7.64 -1.20
C ALA A 347 -11.19 6.34 -1.58
N ASP A 348 -10.51 5.19 -1.46
CA ASP A 348 -11.12 3.88 -1.70
C ASP A 348 -12.19 3.56 -0.64
N ALA A 349 -11.93 3.86 0.64
CA ALA A 349 -12.91 3.70 1.71
C ALA A 349 -14.15 4.58 1.48
N LYS A 350 -13.97 5.83 1.05
CA LYS A 350 -15.08 6.73 0.65
C LYS A 350 -15.87 6.18 -0.53
N GLN A 351 -15.21 5.59 -1.51
CA GLN A 351 -15.89 4.95 -2.63
C GLN A 351 -16.76 3.77 -2.16
N PHE A 352 -16.23 2.93 -1.28
CA PHE A 352 -16.97 1.81 -0.69
C PHE A 352 -18.21 2.28 0.08
N VAL A 353 -18.09 3.25 0.99
CA VAL A 353 -19.23 3.74 1.77
C VAL A 353 -20.27 4.42 0.89
N THR A 354 -19.86 5.11 -0.17
CA THR A 354 -20.76 5.71 -1.16
C THR A 354 -21.57 4.62 -1.88
N TRP A 355 -20.89 3.58 -2.35
CA TRP A 355 -21.55 2.43 -2.97
C TRP A 355 -22.53 1.73 -2.00
N LEU A 356 -22.07 1.47 -0.77
CA LEU A 356 -22.88 0.78 0.24
C LEU A 356 -24.14 1.59 0.58
N ALA A 357 -24.01 2.90 0.75
CA ALA A 357 -25.13 3.81 1.00
C ALA A 357 -26.15 3.80 -0.15
N GLN A 358 -25.68 3.84 -1.40
CA GLN A 358 -26.54 3.78 -2.59
C GLN A 358 -27.23 2.43 -2.73
N ALA A 359 -26.50 1.33 -2.50
CA ALA A 359 -27.03 -0.02 -2.67
C ALA A 359 -28.03 -0.43 -1.58
N THR A 360 -27.92 0.16 -0.38
CA THR A 360 -28.79 -0.16 0.77
C THR A 360 -29.84 0.91 1.05
N HIS A 361 -29.72 2.11 0.43
CA HIS A 361 -30.53 3.30 0.72
C HIS A 361 -30.44 3.76 2.20
N LYS A 362 -29.27 3.55 2.83
CA LYS A 362 -28.98 3.95 4.22
C LYS A 362 -27.81 4.92 4.26
N ASN A 363 -27.72 5.73 5.32
CA ASN A 363 -26.70 6.77 5.47
C ASN A 363 -25.37 6.20 5.99
N TYR A 364 -24.75 5.28 5.24
CA TYR A 364 -23.42 4.78 5.54
C TYR A 364 -22.34 5.85 5.24
N ARG A 365 -21.37 5.94 6.14
CA ARG A 365 -20.23 6.87 6.07
C ARG A 365 -19.02 6.30 6.82
N LEU A 366 -17.88 6.97 6.75
CA LEU A 366 -16.83 6.73 7.73
C LEU A 366 -17.25 7.34 9.08
N PRO A 367 -16.82 6.79 10.23
CA PRO A 367 -17.00 7.45 11.52
C PRO A 367 -16.18 8.73 11.59
N SER A 368 -16.64 9.75 12.33
CA SER A 368 -15.75 10.83 12.72
C SER A 368 -14.64 10.32 13.65
N GLU A 369 -13.54 11.06 13.76
CA GLU A 369 -12.45 10.72 14.68
C GLU A 369 -12.94 10.61 16.12
N ALA A 370 -13.84 11.52 16.54
CA ALA A 370 -14.44 11.52 17.85
C ALA A 370 -15.36 10.30 18.08
N GLU A 371 -16.19 9.95 17.11
CA GLU A 371 -17.02 8.75 17.16
C GLU A 371 -16.18 7.48 17.26
N TRP A 372 -15.10 7.41 16.47
CA TRP A 372 -14.19 6.28 16.50
C TRP A 372 -13.52 6.11 17.88
N GLU A 373 -12.99 7.19 18.46
CA GLU A 373 -12.32 7.13 19.77
C GLU A 373 -13.32 6.81 20.90
N TYR A 374 -14.53 7.40 20.86
CA TYR A 374 -15.60 7.08 21.80
C TYR A 374 -15.99 5.60 21.75
N ALA A 375 -16.17 5.09 20.55
CA ALA A 375 -16.46 3.68 20.30
C ALA A 375 -15.32 2.75 20.77
N ALA A 376 -14.07 3.12 20.50
CA ALA A 376 -12.89 2.36 20.89
C ALA A 376 -12.71 2.29 22.40
N ARG A 377 -12.96 3.38 23.11
CA ARG A 377 -12.90 3.41 24.58
C ARG A 377 -13.95 2.54 25.25
N GLY A 378 -15.08 2.30 24.61
CA GLY A 378 -16.13 1.46 25.19
C GLY A 378 -16.61 1.93 26.57
N GLY A 379 -16.67 3.25 26.80
CA GLY A 379 -17.05 3.86 28.07
C GLY A 379 -15.93 3.91 29.14
N THR A 380 -14.67 3.60 28.79
CA THR A 380 -13.51 3.72 29.70
C THR A 380 -12.72 4.99 29.43
N GLN A 381 -11.92 5.42 30.42
CA GLN A 381 -10.95 6.52 30.30
C GLN A 381 -9.51 6.03 30.47
N THR A 382 -9.33 4.73 30.57
CA THR A 382 -8.04 4.08 30.74
C THR A 382 -7.20 4.13 29.45
N LYS A 383 -5.91 3.85 29.56
CA LYS A 383 -4.96 3.88 28.45
C LYS A 383 -5.36 2.94 27.30
N PHE A 384 -5.88 1.76 27.64
CA PHE A 384 -6.52 0.82 26.72
C PHE A 384 -7.97 0.59 27.18
N TRP A 385 -8.84 0.08 26.33
CA TRP A 385 -10.22 -0.20 26.70
C TRP A 385 -10.34 -1.31 27.80
N TRP A 386 -9.30 -2.11 27.98
CA TRP A 386 -9.20 -3.15 29.03
C TRP A 386 -8.47 -2.72 30.30
N GLY A 387 -7.97 -1.48 30.40
CA GLY A 387 -7.25 -0.93 31.56
C GLY A 387 -6.00 -0.15 31.19
N ASP A 388 -5.22 0.25 32.20
CA ASP A 388 -4.03 1.09 31.98
C ASP A 388 -2.78 0.30 31.62
N GLN A 389 -2.76 -1.00 31.93
CA GLN A 389 -1.64 -1.87 31.61
C GLN A 389 -1.90 -2.64 30.33
N PHE A 390 -0.86 -2.73 29.51
CA PHE A 390 -0.92 -3.60 28.34
C PHE A 390 -1.10 -5.06 28.78
N ARG A 391 -2.01 -5.80 28.13
CA ARG A 391 -2.23 -7.23 28.29
C ARG A 391 -1.94 -7.93 26.96
N SER A 392 -1.08 -8.96 27.02
CA SER A 392 -0.85 -9.86 25.89
C SER A 392 -2.15 -10.56 25.47
N GLY A 393 -2.33 -10.80 24.18
CA GLY A 393 -3.49 -11.50 23.64
C GLY A 393 -4.76 -10.65 23.51
N MET A 394 -4.68 -9.33 23.71
CA MET A 394 -5.83 -8.40 23.56
C MET A 394 -5.89 -7.71 22.21
N ALA A 395 -4.81 -7.75 21.43
CA ALA A 395 -4.71 -7.13 20.12
C ALA A 395 -3.61 -7.79 19.28
N SER A 396 -3.71 -7.70 17.96
CA SER A 396 -2.59 -8.03 17.06
C SER A 396 -1.73 -6.79 16.86
N CYS A 397 -0.50 -6.82 17.38
CA CYS A 397 0.51 -5.80 17.16
C CYS A 397 1.92 -6.40 17.29
N LYS A 398 2.95 -5.67 16.93
CA LYS A 398 4.33 -6.19 16.76
C LYS A 398 4.90 -6.88 17.99
N ASN A 399 4.61 -6.39 19.19
CA ASN A 399 5.11 -6.92 20.46
C ASN A 399 3.96 -7.26 21.42
N CYS A 400 2.80 -7.65 20.88
CA CYS A 400 1.58 -7.87 21.64
C CYS A 400 1.35 -9.32 22.06
N SER A 401 2.12 -10.26 21.54
CA SER A 401 2.06 -11.67 21.90
C SER A 401 3.24 -12.06 22.83
N ASP A 402 3.09 -13.13 23.52
CA ASP A 402 4.09 -13.75 24.39
C ASP A 402 5.25 -14.45 23.65
N GLY A 403 5.48 -14.08 22.39
CA GLY A 403 6.59 -14.54 21.57
C GLY A 403 6.29 -15.72 20.64
N SER A 404 5.08 -16.28 20.66
CA SER A 404 4.73 -17.46 19.85
C SER A 404 4.16 -17.15 18.47
N THR A 405 3.61 -15.97 18.25
CA THR A 405 3.09 -15.50 16.94
C THR A 405 3.61 -14.10 16.69
N GLY A 406 4.52 -13.96 15.73
CA GLY A 406 4.96 -12.63 15.25
C GLY A 406 3.79 -11.76 14.80
N ALA A 407 4.06 -10.47 14.62
CA ALA A 407 3.10 -9.52 14.07
C ALA A 407 2.44 -10.06 12.79
N GLN A 408 1.17 -10.41 12.84
CA GLN A 408 0.43 -11.00 11.72
C GLN A 408 -0.94 -10.36 11.58
N LEU A 409 -1.35 -10.18 10.33
CA LEU A 409 -2.74 -9.89 10.02
C LEU A 409 -3.58 -11.12 10.37
N VAL A 410 -4.59 -10.96 11.21
CA VAL A 410 -5.49 -12.02 11.66
C VAL A 410 -6.91 -11.76 11.17
N LYS A 411 -7.75 -12.79 11.16
CA LYS A 411 -9.17 -12.63 10.84
C LYS A 411 -9.85 -11.72 11.86
N VAL A 412 -10.88 -11.01 11.43
CA VAL A 412 -11.64 -10.13 12.32
C VAL A 412 -12.25 -10.92 13.48
N GLY A 413 -12.38 -10.28 14.66
CA GLY A 413 -12.95 -10.92 15.83
C GLY A 413 -12.05 -11.97 16.50
N SER A 414 -10.74 -11.94 16.25
CA SER A 414 -9.78 -12.89 16.87
C SER A 414 -9.49 -12.59 18.33
N PHE A 415 -9.87 -11.42 18.84
CA PHE A 415 -9.64 -10.97 20.22
C PHE A 415 -10.96 -10.68 20.92
N GLU A 416 -10.90 -10.40 22.22
CA GLU A 416 -12.08 -10.02 23.01
C GLU A 416 -12.65 -8.67 22.51
N PRO A 417 -13.97 -8.49 22.48
CA PRO A 417 -14.60 -7.22 22.16
C PRO A 417 -14.50 -6.25 23.35
N ASN A 418 -14.57 -4.96 23.07
CA ASN A 418 -14.74 -3.96 24.13
C ASN A 418 -16.18 -3.99 24.71
N ARG A 419 -16.45 -3.15 25.71
CA ARG A 419 -17.76 -3.13 26.42
C ARG A 419 -18.95 -2.76 25.52
N PHE A 420 -18.73 -2.16 24.36
CA PHE A 420 -19.77 -1.91 23.36
C PHE A 420 -19.95 -3.09 22.38
N GLY A 421 -19.21 -4.18 22.55
CA GLY A 421 -19.28 -5.36 21.68
C GLY A 421 -18.51 -5.18 20.37
N LEU A 422 -17.60 -4.21 20.29
CA LEU A 422 -16.78 -3.94 19.12
C LEU A 422 -15.45 -4.69 19.19
N TYR A 423 -15.10 -5.35 18.10
CA TYR A 423 -13.85 -6.08 17.93
C TYR A 423 -12.81 -5.25 17.20
N ASP A 424 -11.54 -5.57 17.41
CA ASP A 424 -10.40 -5.02 16.65
C ASP A 424 -10.37 -3.47 16.66
N MET A 425 -10.72 -2.86 17.81
CA MET A 425 -10.64 -1.40 18.03
C MET A 425 -9.22 -0.95 18.41
N GLY A 426 -8.26 -1.83 18.44
CA GLY A 426 -6.84 -1.56 18.66
C GLY A 426 -6.01 -2.68 18.08
N GLY A 427 -5.08 -2.35 17.18
CA GLY A 427 -4.29 -3.32 16.43
C GLY A 427 -5.03 -3.95 15.25
N THR A 428 -4.47 -5.01 14.69
CA THR A 428 -4.96 -5.70 13.49
C THR A 428 -4.80 -4.84 12.24
N VAL A 429 -5.63 -3.82 12.03
CA VAL A 429 -5.49 -2.86 10.91
C VAL A 429 -5.68 -1.43 11.38
N ASP A 430 -4.95 -0.51 10.79
CA ASP A 430 -5.22 0.92 10.89
C ASP A 430 -6.59 1.22 10.25
N GLN A 431 -7.34 2.16 10.81
CA GLN A 431 -8.71 2.42 10.41
C GLN A 431 -8.91 3.88 10.05
N TRP A 432 -9.22 4.13 8.78
CA TRP A 432 -9.55 5.46 8.28
C TRP A 432 -10.81 6.01 8.94
N VAL A 433 -10.78 7.29 9.28
CA VAL A 433 -11.94 8.07 9.73
C VAL A 433 -12.21 9.23 8.76
N GLU A 434 -13.30 9.96 8.99
CA GLU A 434 -13.73 11.01 8.05
C GLU A 434 -12.85 12.27 8.13
N ASP A 435 -12.28 12.57 9.29
CA ASP A 435 -11.62 13.82 9.65
C ASP A 435 -10.32 14.07 8.86
N CYS A 436 -10.09 15.34 8.54
CA CYS A 436 -8.81 15.81 8.04
C CYS A 436 -7.76 15.84 9.16
N TRP A 437 -6.48 15.74 8.80
CA TRP A 437 -5.42 15.78 9.80
C TRP A 437 -5.21 17.20 10.37
N HIS A 438 -5.15 17.27 11.68
CA HIS A 438 -4.71 18.42 12.45
C HIS A 438 -3.62 18.01 13.42
N LYS A 439 -2.58 18.82 13.54
CA LYS A 439 -1.41 18.50 14.38
C LYS A 439 -1.69 18.30 15.87
N ASN A 440 -2.86 18.74 16.34
CA ASN A 440 -3.34 18.58 17.72
C ASN A 440 -4.84 18.93 17.76
N TYR A 441 -5.47 18.80 18.92
CA TYR A 441 -6.90 19.06 19.14
C TYR A 441 -7.27 20.51 19.47
N GLN A 442 -6.37 21.47 19.27
CA GLN A 442 -6.73 22.87 19.51
C GLN A 442 -7.73 23.37 18.48
N GLY A 443 -8.95 23.71 18.94
CA GLY A 443 -10.05 24.12 18.06
C GLY A 443 -10.90 22.97 17.52
N ALA A 444 -10.65 21.73 17.94
CA ALA A 444 -11.43 20.56 17.52
C ALA A 444 -12.92 20.71 17.90
N PRO A 445 -13.85 20.16 17.07
CA PRO A 445 -15.27 20.10 17.41
C PRO A 445 -15.51 19.35 18.73
N THR A 446 -16.50 19.81 19.50
CA THR A 446 -16.87 19.19 20.78
C THR A 446 -18.20 18.47 20.75
N ASP A 447 -18.85 18.42 19.59
CA ASP A 447 -20.16 17.81 19.36
C ASP A 447 -20.10 16.45 18.63
N GLY A 448 -18.87 15.91 18.42
CA GLY A 448 -18.65 14.66 17.76
C GLY A 448 -18.75 14.71 16.23
N SER A 449 -18.93 15.89 15.64
CA SER A 449 -18.92 16.07 14.19
C SER A 449 -17.50 15.91 13.62
N GLU A 450 -17.45 15.63 12.32
CA GLU A 450 -16.22 15.53 11.54
C GLU A 450 -15.48 16.89 11.51
N TRP A 451 -14.17 16.85 11.55
CA TRP A 451 -13.33 18.05 11.50
C TRP A 451 -12.75 18.28 10.12
N PHE A 452 -13.44 19.11 9.32
CA PHE A 452 -13.08 19.46 7.92
C PHE A 452 -12.52 20.89 7.80
N ASP A 453 -11.75 21.35 8.73
CA ASP A 453 -11.16 22.68 8.67
C ASP A 453 -9.87 22.66 7.82
N GLY A 454 -9.79 23.50 6.78
CA GLY A 454 -8.60 23.64 5.95
C GLY A 454 -8.48 22.69 4.75
N ASP A 455 -7.24 22.43 4.34
CA ASP A 455 -6.91 21.54 3.23
C ASP A 455 -6.81 20.07 3.69
N CYS A 456 -7.77 19.24 3.28
CA CYS A 456 -7.80 17.83 3.62
C CYS A 456 -6.93 16.97 2.68
N ALA A 457 -5.69 17.36 2.43
CA ALA A 457 -4.76 16.54 1.70
C ALA A 457 -4.46 15.21 2.43
N SER A 458 -4.48 15.25 3.77
CA SER A 458 -4.27 14.08 4.64
C SER A 458 -5.46 13.86 5.56
N HIS A 459 -5.82 12.61 5.79
CA HIS A 459 -6.87 12.19 6.71
C HIS A 459 -6.32 11.41 7.90
N VAL A 460 -7.08 11.47 9.00
CA VAL A 460 -6.74 10.75 10.23
C VAL A 460 -6.95 9.25 10.05
N ILE A 461 -6.02 8.48 10.61
CA ILE A 461 -6.13 7.03 10.74
C ILE A 461 -5.94 6.63 12.21
N ARG A 462 -6.66 5.64 12.68
CA ARG A 462 -6.77 5.23 14.08
C ARG A 462 -6.49 3.74 14.24
N SER A 463 -6.47 3.24 15.47
CA SER A 463 -6.29 1.82 15.84
C SER A 463 -4.84 1.39 16.01
N GLY A 464 -3.91 1.83 15.18
CA GLY A 464 -2.67 1.11 14.99
C GLY A 464 -2.93 -0.27 14.35
N SER A 465 -1.90 -0.97 13.96
CA SER A 465 -2.00 -2.20 13.18
C SER A 465 -1.13 -3.32 13.77
N TYR A 466 -1.25 -4.51 13.20
CA TYR A 466 -0.40 -5.66 13.54
C TYR A 466 1.10 -5.37 13.39
N MET A 467 1.48 -4.32 12.68
CA MET A 467 2.88 -3.93 12.45
C MET A 467 3.41 -2.88 13.44
N ASN A 468 2.53 -2.23 14.19
CA ASN A 468 2.90 -1.20 15.16
C ASN A 468 3.20 -1.81 16.53
N ASP A 469 3.95 -1.08 17.35
CA ASP A 469 4.18 -1.46 18.76
C ASP A 469 2.90 -1.24 19.61
N ALA A 470 2.83 -1.85 20.79
CA ALA A 470 1.68 -1.76 21.68
C ALA A 470 1.27 -0.32 22.07
N SER A 471 2.19 0.64 21.98
CA SER A 471 1.88 2.06 22.23
C SER A 471 0.92 2.67 21.20
N TYR A 472 0.83 2.09 20.02
CA TYR A 472 -0.04 2.56 18.92
C TYR A 472 -1.47 2.02 19.00
N VAL A 473 -1.72 0.93 19.73
CA VAL A 473 -3.06 0.32 19.83
C VAL A 473 -3.96 0.94 20.90
N ARG A 474 -3.58 2.11 21.41
CA ARG A 474 -4.38 2.90 22.37
C ARG A 474 -5.54 3.60 21.64
N PRO A 475 -6.74 3.69 22.26
CA PRO A 475 -7.84 4.46 21.69
C PRO A 475 -7.50 5.90 21.36
N ALA A 476 -6.62 6.58 22.12
CA ALA A 476 -6.23 7.96 21.88
C ALA A 476 -5.19 8.12 20.77
N ASN A 477 -4.48 7.06 20.38
CA ASN A 477 -3.45 7.15 19.35
C ASN A 477 -4.02 7.57 18.00
N ARG A 478 -3.34 8.49 17.35
CA ARG A 478 -3.70 9.02 16.03
C ARG A 478 -2.47 9.05 15.12
N ASP A 479 -2.70 8.83 13.86
CA ASP A 479 -1.74 8.97 12.77
C ASP A 479 -2.46 9.54 11.54
N HIS A 480 -1.75 9.80 10.46
CA HIS A 480 -2.35 10.36 9.25
C HIS A 480 -1.58 9.96 8.01
N TYR A 481 -2.28 9.91 6.90
CA TYR A 481 -1.69 9.71 5.58
C TYR A 481 -2.48 10.47 4.53
N ASP A 482 -1.84 10.75 3.39
CA ASP A 482 -2.51 11.40 2.26
C ASP A 482 -3.69 10.57 1.76
N THR A 483 -4.71 11.29 1.29
CA THR A 483 -6.01 10.74 0.85
C THR A 483 -5.91 9.55 -0.12
N GLY A 484 -4.88 9.52 -0.97
CA GLY A 484 -4.67 8.47 -1.98
C GLY A 484 -3.71 7.35 -1.56
N VAL A 485 -3.11 7.42 -0.37
CA VAL A 485 -2.10 6.45 0.08
C VAL A 485 -2.73 5.13 0.46
N ARG A 486 -2.26 4.05 -0.17
CA ARG A 486 -2.61 2.66 0.15
C ARG A 486 -1.43 2.02 0.89
N TYR A 487 -1.72 1.42 2.03
CA TYR A 487 -0.70 0.73 2.82
C TYR A 487 -1.22 -0.65 3.27
N PRO A 488 -0.37 -1.66 3.39
CA PRO A 488 -0.79 -3.04 3.74
C PRO A 488 -1.52 -3.16 5.07
N THR A 489 -1.44 -2.15 5.92
CA THR A 489 -2.12 -2.10 7.21
C THR A 489 -3.38 -1.24 7.21
N HIS A 490 -3.62 -0.45 6.14
CA HIS A 490 -4.74 0.48 6.07
C HIS A 490 -6.02 -0.22 5.67
N GLY A 491 -6.97 -0.22 6.55
CA GLY A 491 -8.35 -0.64 6.37
C GLY A 491 -9.30 0.42 6.90
N PHE A 492 -10.52 0.07 7.21
CA PHE A 492 -11.52 0.99 7.75
C PHE A 492 -12.70 0.24 8.34
N ARG A 493 -13.56 0.96 9.05
CA ARG A 493 -14.91 0.52 9.40
C ARG A 493 -15.93 1.57 8.98
N VAL A 494 -17.20 1.19 8.93
CA VAL A 494 -18.28 2.09 8.52
C VAL A 494 -19.14 2.47 9.70
N ALA A 495 -19.67 3.69 9.67
CA ALA A 495 -20.70 4.18 10.57
C ALA A 495 -22.02 4.34 9.82
N LEU A 496 -23.11 4.30 10.56
CA LEU A 496 -24.47 4.53 10.08
C LEU A 496 -25.11 5.58 10.97
N SER A 497 -25.53 6.68 10.35
CA SER A 497 -26.34 7.70 11.03
C SER A 497 -27.79 7.24 11.13
N PRO A 498 -28.49 7.59 12.23
CA PRO A 498 -29.92 7.28 12.41
C PRO A 498 -30.81 7.79 11.27
#